data_8f6dfe699bf120d190ac2503d4f4b502
#
_entry.id   8f6dfe699bf120d190ac2503d4f4b502
#
_cell.length_a   1.000
_cell.length_b   1.000
_cell.length_c   1.000
_cell.angle_alpha   90.00
_cell.angle_beta   90.00
_cell.angle_gamma   90.00
#
_symmetry.space_group_name_H-M   'P 1'
#
loop_
_entity.id
_entity.type
_entity.pdbx_description
1 polymer ?
#
loop_
_entity_poly.entity_id
_entity_poly.type
_entity_poly.pdbx_seq_one_letter_code
_entity_poly.pdbx_strand_id
1 'polypeptide(L)'
;MKGLVIKNTGSSYVVLTDEGRTLNCIVKGNFRLKGIRSTNPVAVGDRVEVSYETSSLKAHTSNLHFITEIEDRRNYIIRKSINLSKQSHILAANVDQALLVVTVSKPETSTTFIDRFLASAEAYRVPVVLIFNKTDLLTANELHYQQLMIQLYETVGYECRAISAETGDGVEELRPLLDGKITLLSGNSGVGKSTLINRLVPGANLRTADISDAHQTGMHTTTFSEMIPLTGGQSLCAPTSQGDSPLVRSWLIDTPGIKGFGTFDMEREELTS
;
A
#
# COMPACT_ATOMS: atom_id res chain seq x y z
N MET A 1 14.92 2.75 -20.53
CA MET A 1 13.45 2.58 -20.65
C MET A 1 12.79 2.99 -19.35
N LYS A 2 11.56 3.51 -19.39
CA LYS A 2 10.83 3.92 -18.17
C LYS A 2 9.82 2.86 -17.74
N GLY A 3 9.49 2.86 -16.44
CA GLY A 3 8.52 1.93 -15.91
C GLY A 3 8.09 2.27 -14.49
N LEU A 4 7.09 1.52 -14.00
CA LEU A 4 6.50 1.61 -12.67
C LEU A 4 6.98 0.45 -11.80
N VAL A 5 7.45 0.73 -10.60
CA VAL A 5 7.82 -0.30 -9.62
C VAL A 5 6.55 -0.91 -9.04
N ILE A 6 6.27 -2.17 -9.37
CA ILE A 6 5.05 -2.86 -8.93
C ILE A 6 5.27 -3.84 -7.77
N LYS A 7 6.52 -4.21 -7.49
CA LYS A 7 6.85 -5.11 -6.37
C LYS A 7 8.25 -4.83 -5.85
N ASN A 8 8.38 -4.88 -4.51
CA ASN A 8 9.66 -4.85 -3.81
C ASN A 8 9.84 -6.18 -3.07
N THR A 9 10.95 -6.87 -3.32
CA THR A 9 11.28 -8.15 -2.67
C THR A 9 12.42 -8.01 -1.64
N GLY A 10 12.77 -6.77 -1.28
CA GLY A 10 13.88 -6.44 -0.39
C GLY A 10 15.22 -6.30 -1.11
N SER A 11 15.61 -7.24 -1.96
CA SER A 11 16.89 -7.22 -2.71
C SER A 11 16.71 -6.90 -4.20
N SER A 12 15.51 -7.06 -4.73
CA SER A 12 15.16 -6.80 -6.12
C SER A 12 13.78 -6.17 -6.26
N TYR A 13 13.50 -5.65 -7.43
CA TYR A 13 12.27 -4.94 -7.76
C TYR A 13 11.68 -5.49 -9.04
N VAL A 14 10.35 -5.58 -9.08
CA VAL A 14 9.65 -5.86 -10.33
C VAL A 14 9.16 -4.55 -10.89
N VAL A 15 9.56 -4.25 -12.13
CA VAL A 15 9.20 -3.03 -12.84
C VAL A 15 8.32 -3.39 -14.03
N LEU A 16 7.16 -2.76 -14.11
CA LEU A 16 6.29 -2.79 -15.29
C LEU A 16 6.70 -1.63 -16.21
N THR A 17 7.25 -1.93 -17.37
CA THR A 17 7.67 -0.91 -18.33
C THR A 17 6.47 -0.25 -19.01
N ASP A 18 6.66 0.94 -19.59
CA ASP A 18 5.61 1.63 -20.36
C ASP A 18 5.16 0.86 -21.61
N GLU A 19 6.00 -0.10 -22.05
CA GLU A 19 5.70 -1.04 -23.15
C GLU A 19 4.90 -2.27 -22.67
N GLY A 20 4.55 -2.36 -21.38
CA GLY A 20 3.79 -3.47 -20.80
C GLY A 20 4.62 -4.71 -20.44
N ARG A 21 5.96 -4.63 -20.46
CA ARG A 21 6.83 -5.74 -20.06
C ARG A 21 7.15 -5.70 -18.57
N THR A 22 7.25 -6.86 -17.98
CA THR A 22 7.66 -7.00 -16.58
C THR A 22 9.14 -7.39 -16.50
N LEU A 23 9.93 -6.61 -15.77
CA LEU A 23 11.37 -6.79 -15.61
C LEU A 23 11.75 -6.97 -14.15
N ASN A 24 12.62 -7.93 -13.86
CA ASN A 24 13.29 -8.03 -12.56
C ASN A 24 14.51 -7.13 -12.57
N CYS A 25 14.55 -6.17 -11.67
CA CYS A 25 15.56 -5.13 -11.59
C CYS A 25 16.26 -5.12 -10.24
N ILE A 26 17.51 -4.69 -10.22
CA ILE A 26 18.26 -4.39 -9.00
C ILE A 26 18.71 -2.93 -9.03
N VAL A 27 19.02 -2.37 -7.86
CA VAL A 27 19.55 -1.01 -7.76
C VAL A 27 21.07 -1.05 -7.87
N LYS A 28 21.67 -0.18 -8.69
CA LYS A 28 23.13 -0.07 -8.82
C LYS A 28 23.72 0.51 -7.54
N GLY A 29 24.79 -0.11 -7.00
CA GLY A 29 25.31 0.08 -5.64
C GLY A 29 25.65 1.52 -5.16
N ASN A 30 25.67 2.52 -6.05
CA ASN A 30 25.92 3.93 -5.71
C ASN A 30 24.66 4.81 -5.73
N PHE A 31 23.49 4.20 -5.74
CA PHE A 31 22.24 4.92 -5.85
C PHE A 31 21.90 5.60 -4.51
N ARG A 32 22.10 6.90 -4.40
CA ARG A 32 21.72 7.71 -3.24
C ARG A 32 20.70 8.77 -3.67
N LEU A 33 19.48 8.65 -3.19
CA LEU A 33 18.52 9.76 -3.30
C LEU A 33 19.01 10.93 -2.44
N LYS A 34 19.12 12.12 -3.05
CA LYS A 34 19.42 13.35 -2.33
C LYS A 34 18.34 13.58 -1.26
N GLY A 35 18.72 13.56 0.01
CA GLY A 35 17.85 13.93 1.14
C GLY A 35 17.13 12.79 1.87
N ILE A 36 17.06 11.57 1.34
CA ILE A 36 16.39 10.45 2.01
C ILE A 36 17.44 9.44 2.51
N ARG A 37 17.58 9.34 3.84
CA ARG A 37 18.38 8.30 4.50
C ARG A 37 17.53 7.03 4.66
N SER A 38 17.29 6.31 3.57
CA SER A 38 16.59 5.03 3.58
C SER A 38 17.54 3.91 3.17
N THR A 39 17.41 2.74 3.78
CA THR A 39 18.09 1.51 3.36
C THR A 39 17.59 0.98 2.02
N ASN A 40 16.33 1.29 1.66
CA ASN A 40 15.71 0.98 0.38
C ASN A 40 15.26 2.27 -0.29
N PRO A 41 16.04 2.80 -1.25
CA PRO A 41 15.71 4.07 -1.90
C PRO A 41 14.48 3.97 -2.82
N VAL A 42 14.18 2.79 -3.35
CA VAL A 42 13.08 2.53 -4.29
C VAL A 42 11.87 1.98 -3.54
N ALA A 43 10.71 2.52 -3.81
CA ALA A 43 9.43 2.07 -3.24
C ALA A 43 8.48 1.58 -4.33
N VAL A 44 7.48 0.81 -3.94
CA VAL A 44 6.36 0.46 -4.82
C VAL A 44 5.60 1.74 -5.18
N GLY A 45 5.26 1.90 -6.46
CA GLY A 45 4.66 3.14 -6.98
C GLY A 45 5.67 4.15 -7.54
N ASP A 46 6.99 3.94 -7.38
CA ASP A 46 7.99 4.79 -8.02
C ASP A 46 8.00 4.63 -9.53
N ARG A 47 8.14 5.75 -10.22
CA ARG A 47 8.49 5.81 -11.63
C ARG A 47 10.01 5.79 -11.74
N VAL A 48 10.55 4.87 -12.56
CA VAL A 48 11.99 4.63 -12.63
C VAL A 48 12.49 4.53 -14.06
N GLU A 49 13.76 4.88 -14.23
CA GLU A 49 14.50 4.53 -15.44
C GLU A 49 15.25 3.21 -15.25
N VAL A 50 15.16 2.33 -16.25
CA VAL A 50 15.80 1.02 -16.26
C VAL A 50 16.77 0.94 -17.42
N SER A 51 18.01 0.52 -17.12
CA SER A 51 19.03 0.13 -18.10
C SER A 51 19.26 -1.36 -18.06
N TYR A 52 19.85 -1.92 -19.11
CA TYR A 52 20.31 -3.29 -19.13
C TYR A 52 21.83 -3.32 -19.40
N GLU A 53 22.55 -4.20 -18.71
CA GLU A 53 23.94 -4.47 -19.01
C GLU A 53 24.06 -5.92 -19.49
N THR A 54 24.65 -6.09 -20.67
CA THR A 54 25.01 -7.40 -21.18
C THR A 54 26.38 -7.76 -20.57
N SER A 55 26.41 -8.61 -19.56
CA SER A 55 27.69 -9.10 -19.05
C SER A 55 28.24 -10.14 -20.01
N SER A 56 29.37 -9.83 -20.65
CA SER A 56 30.12 -10.71 -21.55
C SER A 56 30.96 -11.76 -20.80
N LEU A 57 30.71 -12.07 -19.54
CA LEU A 57 31.42 -13.03 -18.74
C LEU A 57 30.71 -14.39 -18.70
N LYS A 58 31.14 -15.26 -19.60
CA LYS A 58 31.03 -16.73 -19.58
C LYS A 58 29.72 -17.40 -19.17
N ALA A 59 29.02 -17.91 -20.17
CA ALA A 59 28.15 -19.09 -20.16
C ALA A 59 26.73 -19.06 -19.60
N HIS A 60 26.21 -17.96 -19.03
CA HIS A 60 24.76 -17.75 -18.83
C HIS A 60 24.45 -16.28 -19.08
N THR A 61 23.89 -15.97 -20.24
CA THR A 61 23.35 -14.65 -20.61
C THR A 61 22.08 -14.36 -19.81
N SER A 62 22.21 -13.99 -18.57
CA SER A 62 21.12 -13.34 -17.83
C SER A 62 21.26 -11.84 -18.04
N ASN A 63 20.34 -11.26 -18.79
CA ASN A 63 20.22 -9.81 -18.89
C ASN A 63 19.88 -9.24 -17.52
N LEU A 64 20.84 -8.59 -16.87
CA LEU A 64 20.63 -7.90 -15.61
C LEU A 64 20.07 -6.51 -15.90
N HIS A 65 18.88 -6.23 -15.36
CA HIS A 65 18.27 -4.91 -15.45
C HIS A 65 18.57 -4.11 -14.18
N PHE A 66 18.92 -2.85 -14.37
CA PHE A 66 19.30 -1.95 -13.28
C PHE A 66 18.39 -0.74 -13.25
N ILE A 67 17.87 -0.41 -12.06
CA ILE A 67 17.26 0.90 -11.82
C ILE A 67 18.39 1.92 -11.72
N THR A 68 18.37 2.92 -12.59
CA THR A 68 19.41 3.95 -12.71
C THR A 68 18.96 5.30 -12.19
N GLU A 69 17.64 5.56 -12.20
CA GLU A 69 17.06 6.82 -11.75
C GLU A 69 15.64 6.58 -11.21
N ILE A 70 15.24 7.40 -10.23
CA ILE A 70 13.86 7.51 -9.74
C ILE A 70 13.37 8.91 -10.09
N GLU A 71 12.22 9.00 -10.75
CA GLU A 71 11.56 10.28 -11.03
C GLU A 71 11.08 10.94 -9.72
N ASP A 72 10.89 12.25 -9.75
CA ASP A 72 10.42 13.01 -8.60
C ASP A 72 9.05 12.47 -8.13
N ARG A 73 8.96 12.18 -6.84
CA ARG A 73 7.73 11.70 -6.22
C ARG A 73 6.78 12.86 -5.97
N ARG A 74 5.50 12.70 -6.35
CA ARG A 74 4.48 13.68 -5.98
C ARG A 74 4.09 13.57 -4.50
N ASN A 75 4.11 12.35 -3.97
CA ASN A 75 3.87 12.03 -2.55
C ASN A 75 4.41 10.64 -2.20
N TYR A 76 4.42 10.32 -0.93
CA TYR A 76 4.79 8.99 -0.42
C TYR A 76 4.27 8.80 1.01
N ILE A 77 4.18 7.56 1.48
CA ILE A 77 3.90 7.23 2.89
C ILE A 77 5.11 6.52 3.48
N ILE A 78 5.54 6.99 4.66
CA ILE A 78 6.68 6.45 5.38
C ILE A 78 6.20 5.74 6.65
N ARG A 79 6.87 4.65 6.98
CA ARG A 79 6.81 4.02 8.29
C ARG A 79 8.14 4.20 9.00
N LYS A 80 8.12 4.82 10.19
CA LYS A 80 9.28 4.87 11.08
C LYS A 80 9.36 3.55 11.84
N SER A 81 10.53 2.91 11.87
CA SER A 81 10.76 1.75 12.73
C SER A 81 10.86 2.22 14.18
N ILE A 82 10.07 1.61 15.09
CA ILE A 82 10.07 1.94 16.53
C ILE A 82 11.45 1.66 17.16
N ASN A 83 12.21 0.71 16.63
CA ASN A 83 13.45 0.23 17.21
C ASN A 83 14.74 0.76 16.59
N LEU A 84 14.66 1.47 15.47
CA LEU A 84 15.83 2.00 14.75
C LEU A 84 15.60 3.50 14.52
N SER A 85 16.06 4.32 15.42
CA SER A 85 15.85 5.76 15.52
C SER A 85 16.28 6.60 14.29
N LYS A 86 16.75 6.00 13.21
CA LYS A 86 17.26 6.72 12.01
C LYS A 86 16.85 6.11 10.67
N GLN A 87 16.07 5.03 10.62
CA GLN A 87 15.68 4.41 9.34
C GLN A 87 14.17 4.52 9.12
N SER A 88 13.81 5.30 8.14
CA SER A 88 12.43 5.36 7.62
C SER A 88 12.29 4.41 6.42
N HIS A 89 11.21 3.66 6.37
CA HIS A 89 10.86 2.83 5.22
C HIS A 89 9.70 3.49 4.47
N ILE A 90 9.89 3.80 3.22
CA ILE A 90 8.82 4.24 2.35
C ILE A 90 7.96 3.03 2.02
N LEU A 91 6.69 3.09 2.39
CA LEU A 91 5.72 2.01 2.15
C LEU A 91 5.26 2.00 0.71
N ALA A 92 4.94 3.17 0.18
CA ALA A 92 4.49 3.39 -1.18
C ALA A 92 4.76 4.84 -1.60
N ALA A 93 4.90 5.08 -2.91
CA ALA A 93 5.07 6.39 -3.50
C ALA A 93 4.03 6.62 -4.61
N ASN A 94 3.79 7.89 -4.94
CA ASN A 94 2.92 8.33 -6.03
C ASN A 94 1.50 7.76 -5.95
N VAL A 95 0.95 7.64 -4.73
CA VAL A 95 -0.40 7.13 -4.49
C VAL A 95 -1.45 8.24 -4.65
N ASP A 96 -2.63 7.89 -5.13
CA ASP A 96 -3.75 8.82 -5.26
C ASP A 96 -4.53 8.96 -3.96
N GLN A 97 -4.58 7.88 -3.18
CA GLN A 97 -5.26 7.83 -1.89
C GLN A 97 -4.78 6.63 -1.06
N ALA A 98 -5.11 6.63 0.22
CA ALA A 98 -4.98 5.49 1.11
C ALA A 98 -6.34 5.07 1.66
N LEU A 99 -6.61 3.76 1.68
CA LEU A 99 -7.68 3.17 2.47
C LEU A 99 -7.10 2.68 3.78
N LEU A 100 -7.46 3.32 4.89
CA LEU A 100 -7.09 2.85 6.22
C LEU A 100 -8.17 1.93 6.76
N VAL A 101 -7.88 0.63 6.75
CA VAL A 101 -8.82 -0.39 7.27
C VAL A 101 -8.66 -0.47 8.78
N VAL A 102 -9.76 -0.23 9.47
CA VAL A 102 -9.87 -0.21 10.94
C VAL A 102 -11.00 -1.13 11.40
N THR A 103 -10.94 -1.56 12.64
CA THR A 103 -11.96 -2.40 13.27
C THR A 103 -12.23 -1.93 14.69
N VAL A 104 -13.49 -1.91 15.08
CA VAL A 104 -13.90 -1.57 16.45
C VAL A 104 -13.50 -2.65 17.43
N SER A 105 -13.58 -3.91 16.98
CA SER A 105 -13.20 -5.08 17.77
C SER A 105 -12.59 -6.17 16.87
N LYS A 106 -11.90 -7.13 17.46
CA LYS A 106 -11.40 -8.38 16.85
C LYS A 106 -10.46 -8.21 15.63
N PRO A 107 -9.33 -7.50 15.72
CA PRO A 107 -8.79 -6.77 16.87
C PRO A 107 -9.28 -5.32 16.91
N GLU A 108 -9.25 -4.70 18.07
CA GLU A 108 -9.52 -3.27 18.20
C GLU A 108 -8.41 -2.44 17.56
N THR A 109 -8.81 -1.40 16.80
CA THR A 109 -7.90 -0.38 16.28
C THR A 109 -8.04 0.87 17.15
N SER A 110 -6.97 1.25 17.87
CA SER A 110 -7.03 2.43 18.73
C SER A 110 -7.15 3.72 17.92
N THR A 111 -7.88 4.71 18.46
CA THR A 111 -7.98 6.07 17.88
C THR A 111 -6.60 6.70 17.70
N THR A 112 -5.70 6.50 18.65
CA THR A 112 -4.31 6.97 18.56
C THR A 112 -3.58 6.45 17.31
N PHE A 113 -3.84 5.21 16.89
CA PHE A 113 -3.27 4.69 15.65
C PHE A 113 -3.89 5.37 14.43
N ILE A 114 -5.22 5.55 14.42
CA ILE A 114 -5.94 6.22 13.34
C ILE A 114 -5.42 7.65 13.18
N ASP A 115 -5.41 8.42 14.26
CA ASP A 115 -5.00 9.83 14.25
C ASP A 115 -3.56 10.02 13.79
N ARG A 116 -2.65 9.15 14.24
CA ARG A 116 -1.24 9.17 13.80
C ARG A 116 -1.09 8.84 12.32
N PHE A 117 -1.88 7.90 11.82
CA PHE A 117 -1.85 7.59 10.39
C PHE A 117 -2.38 8.77 9.58
N LEU A 118 -3.51 9.35 9.98
CA LEU A 118 -4.12 10.51 9.32
C LEU A 118 -3.15 11.70 9.30
N ALA A 119 -2.57 12.06 10.44
CA ALA A 119 -1.58 13.14 10.51
C ALA A 119 -0.37 12.90 9.61
N SER A 120 0.12 11.66 9.55
CA SER A 120 1.23 11.31 8.65
C SER A 120 0.83 11.39 7.19
N ALA A 121 -0.37 10.92 6.82
CA ALA A 121 -0.85 10.96 5.45
C ALA A 121 -1.04 12.42 4.97
N GLU A 122 -1.57 13.28 5.84
CA GLU A 122 -1.75 14.71 5.59
C GLU A 122 -0.42 15.39 5.32
N ALA A 123 0.59 15.17 6.17
CA ALA A 123 1.93 15.71 6.00
C ALA A 123 2.57 15.34 4.65
N TYR A 124 2.23 14.19 4.10
CA TYR A 124 2.71 13.72 2.80
C TYR A 124 1.70 13.91 1.66
N ARG A 125 0.61 14.64 1.90
CA ARG A 125 -0.42 14.97 0.90
C ARG A 125 -1.05 13.73 0.27
N VAL A 126 -1.39 12.75 1.09
CA VAL A 126 -2.09 11.54 0.69
C VAL A 126 -3.51 11.55 1.27
N PRO A 127 -4.54 11.72 0.43
CA PRO A 127 -5.93 11.62 0.89
C PRO A 127 -6.22 10.26 1.51
N VAL A 128 -7.01 10.24 2.60
CA VAL A 128 -7.36 8.99 3.31
C VAL A 128 -8.86 8.80 3.35
N VAL A 129 -9.29 7.56 3.07
CA VAL A 129 -10.64 7.07 3.36
C VAL A 129 -10.55 6.05 4.48
N LEU A 130 -11.36 6.21 5.52
CA LEU A 130 -11.44 5.27 6.64
C LEU A 130 -12.43 4.15 6.32
N ILE A 131 -11.97 2.90 6.42
CA ILE A 131 -12.78 1.71 6.16
C ILE A 131 -12.99 0.95 7.47
N PHE A 132 -14.17 1.08 8.05
CA PHE A 132 -14.59 0.36 9.24
C PHE A 132 -15.06 -1.04 8.84
N ASN A 133 -14.17 -2.03 9.00
CA ASN A 133 -14.41 -3.41 8.57
C ASN A 133 -14.94 -4.28 9.72
N LYS A 134 -15.47 -5.48 9.36
CA LYS A 134 -16.01 -6.51 10.25
C LYS A 134 -17.29 -6.08 10.96
N THR A 135 -18.15 -5.34 10.28
CA THR A 135 -19.47 -4.94 10.81
C THR A 135 -20.33 -6.13 11.21
N ASP A 136 -20.14 -7.27 10.54
CA ASP A 136 -20.82 -8.55 10.80
C ASP A 136 -20.52 -9.15 12.19
N LEU A 137 -19.41 -8.78 12.81
CA LEU A 137 -18.97 -9.30 14.11
C LEU A 137 -19.35 -8.41 15.30
N LEU A 138 -19.97 -7.25 15.05
CA LEU A 138 -20.22 -6.23 16.06
C LEU A 138 -21.53 -6.48 16.80
N THR A 139 -21.51 -6.33 18.11
CA THR A 139 -22.70 -6.23 18.97
C THR A 139 -23.42 -4.89 18.74
N ALA A 140 -24.66 -4.76 19.22
CA ALA A 140 -25.40 -3.51 19.09
C ALA A 140 -24.69 -2.30 19.70
N ASN A 141 -24.01 -2.48 20.83
CA ASN A 141 -23.23 -1.41 21.47
C ASN A 141 -21.98 -1.04 20.65
N GLU A 142 -21.28 -2.01 20.07
CA GLU A 142 -20.13 -1.80 19.21
C GLU A 142 -20.53 -1.14 17.89
N LEU A 143 -21.68 -1.50 17.31
CA LEU A 143 -22.23 -0.81 16.14
C LEU A 143 -22.55 0.66 16.43
N HIS A 144 -23.15 0.94 17.61
CA HIS A 144 -23.39 2.33 18.02
C HIS A 144 -22.09 3.10 18.20
N TYR A 145 -21.08 2.48 18.83
CA TYR A 145 -19.75 3.09 18.95
C TYR A 145 -19.09 3.34 17.59
N GLN A 146 -19.20 2.39 16.65
CA GLN A 146 -18.72 2.56 15.27
C GLN A 146 -19.37 3.78 14.60
N GLN A 147 -20.70 3.95 14.76
CA GLN A 147 -21.42 5.09 14.20
C GLN A 147 -20.90 6.42 14.77
N LEU A 148 -20.65 6.48 16.07
CA LEU A 148 -20.07 7.67 16.71
C LEU A 148 -18.66 7.97 16.19
N MET A 149 -17.84 6.96 15.98
CA MET A 149 -16.50 7.10 15.39
C MET A 149 -16.58 7.63 13.95
N ILE A 150 -17.46 7.08 13.12
CA ILE A 150 -17.69 7.54 11.76
C ILE A 150 -18.11 9.00 11.76
N GLN A 151 -19.11 9.36 12.56
CA GLN A 151 -19.57 10.75 12.67
C GLN A 151 -18.46 11.70 13.10
N LEU A 152 -17.59 11.27 14.05
CA LEU A 152 -16.45 12.06 14.49
C LEU A 152 -15.49 12.35 13.33
N TYR A 153 -15.05 11.32 12.60
CA TYR A 153 -14.09 11.50 11.53
C TYR A 153 -14.66 12.22 10.31
N GLU A 154 -15.93 12.01 9.99
CA GLU A 154 -16.63 12.76 8.94
C GLU A 154 -16.77 14.26 9.31
N THR A 155 -17.00 14.59 10.59
CA THR A 155 -17.03 15.98 11.06
C THR A 155 -15.69 16.68 10.89
N VAL A 156 -14.58 15.91 11.01
CA VAL A 156 -13.22 16.43 10.79
C VAL A 156 -12.87 16.50 9.29
N GLY A 157 -13.68 15.89 8.41
CA GLY A 157 -13.54 15.98 6.96
C GLY A 157 -13.03 14.71 6.27
N TYR A 158 -12.93 13.58 6.97
CA TYR A 158 -12.53 12.30 6.37
C TYR A 158 -13.73 11.52 5.86
N GLU A 159 -13.62 10.97 4.67
CA GLU A 159 -14.62 10.03 4.15
C GLU A 159 -14.53 8.70 4.91
N CYS A 160 -15.70 8.18 5.35
CA CYS A 160 -15.79 6.91 6.08
C CYS A 160 -16.73 5.93 5.37
N ARG A 161 -16.39 4.65 5.42
CA ARG A 161 -17.25 3.55 4.93
C ARG A 161 -17.25 2.42 5.96
N ALA A 162 -18.43 1.86 6.21
CA ALA A 162 -18.62 0.67 7.06
C ALA A 162 -18.86 -0.53 6.14
N ILE A 163 -18.08 -1.60 6.31
CA ILE A 163 -18.13 -2.79 5.46
C ILE A 163 -17.99 -4.08 6.27
N SER A 164 -18.36 -5.19 5.66
CA SER A 164 -17.88 -6.52 6.02
C SER A 164 -17.18 -7.15 4.82
N ALA A 165 -15.85 -7.24 4.86
CA ALA A 165 -15.10 -7.96 3.83
C ALA A 165 -15.44 -9.46 3.81
N GLU A 166 -15.90 -10.04 4.93
CA GLU A 166 -16.27 -11.45 5.04
C GLU A 166 -17.61 -11.73 4.35
N THR A 167 -18.64 -10.95 4.61
CA THR A 167 -19.95 -11.13 3.98
C THR A 167 -20.04 -10.50 2.59
N GLY A 168 -19.27 -9.46 2.36
CA GLY A 168 -19.29 -8.65 1.14
C GLY A 168 -20.11 -7.36 1.27
N ASP A 169 -20.75 -7.15 2.42
CA ASP A 169 -21.58 -5.96 2.63
C ASP A 169 -20.77 -4.68 2.53
N GLY A 170 -21.21 -3.71 1.72
CA GLY A 170 -20.55 -2.43 1.48
C GLY A 170 -19.29 -2.50 0.60
N VAL A 171 -18.79 -3.71 0.23
CA VAL A 171 -17.53 -3.83 -0.52
C VAL A 171 -17.66 -3.35 -1.96
N GLU A 172 -18.77 -3.62 -2.62
CA GLU A 172 -18.97 -3.17 -4.01
C GLU A 172 -19.06 -1.63 -4.12
N GLU A 173 -19.48 -0.95 -3.06
CA GLU A 173 -19.51 0.51 -2.98
C GLU A 173 -18.11 1.15 -2.97
N LEU A 174 -17.07 0.37 -2.69
CA LEU A 174 -15.68 0.85 -2.76
C LEU A 174 -15.15 0.92 -4.19
N ARG A 175 -15.72 0.16 -5.15
CA ARG A 175 -15.20 0.11 -6.52
C ARG A 175 -15.12 1.47 -7.20
N PRO A 176 -16.15 2.33 -7.14
CA PRO A 176 -16.05 3.67 -7.72
C PRO A 176 -14.96 4.55 -7.08
N LEU A 177 -14.66 4.35 -5.79
CA LEU A 177 -13.58 5.07 -5.11
C LEU A 177 -12.19 4.66 -5.60
N LEU A 178 -12.05 3.44 -6.10
CA LEU A 178 -10.80 2.82 -6.52
C LEU A 178 -10.52 3.00 -8.01
N ASP A 179 -11.54 3.34 -8.80
CA ASP A 179 -11.43 3.39 -10.25
C ASP A 179 -10.45 4.46 -10.74
N GLY A 180 -9.55 4.07 -11.63
CA GLY A 180 -8.49 4.92 -12.18
C GLY A 180 -7.43 5.38 -11.18
N LYS A 181 -7.35 4.79 -9.97
CA LYS A 181 -6.46 5.25 -8.91
C LYS A 181 -5.45 4.21 -8.46
N ILE A 182 -4.29 4.69 -8.03
CA ILE A 182 -3.32 3.93 -7.24
C ILE A 182 -3.68 4.12 -5.77
N THR A 183 -4.23 3.08 -5.15
CA THR A 183 -4.73 3.11 -3.77
C THR A 183 -3.85 2.27 -2.85
N LEU A 184 -3.33 2.90 -1.80
CA LEU A 184 -2.62 2.19 -0.73
C LEU A 184 -3.62 1.57 0.23
N LEU A 185 -3.54 0.26 0.49
CA LEU A 185 -4.30 -0.39 1.54
C LEU A 185 -3.45 -0.54 2.79
N SER A 186 -3.87 0.09 3.88
CA SER A 186 -3.16 0.11 5.15
C SER A 186 -4.05 -0.28 6.33
N GLY A 187 -3.45 -0.58 7.47
CA GLY A 187 -4.16 -0.95 8.70
C GLY A 187 -3.41 -2.01 9.51
N ASN A 188 -3.85 -2.22 10.73
CA ASN A 188 -3.26 -3.18 11.66
C ASN A 188 -3.31 -4.62 11.11
N SER A 189 -2.51 -5.52 11.71
CA SER A 189 -2.63 -6.95 11.42
C SER A 189 -4.00 -7.46 11.91
N GLY A 190 -4.65 -8.31 11.11
CA GLY A 190 -5.92 -8.93 11.48
C GLY A 190 -7.17 -8.10 11.23
N VAL A 191 -7.08 -6.85 10.74
CA VAL A 191 -8.26 -6.01 10.42
C VAL A 191 -9.02 -6.43 9.16
N GLY A 192 -8.50 -7.43 8.40
CA GLY A 192 -9.19 -8.00 7.23
C GLY A 192 -8.73 -7.43 5.88
N LYS A 193 -7.54 -6.84 5.76
CA LYS A 193 -7.00 -6.34 4.48
C LYS A 193 -6.95 -7.40 3.38
N SER A 194 -6.37 -8.56 3.66
CA SER A 194 -6.26 -9.66 2.67
C SER A 194 -7.63 -10.19 2.25
N THR A 195 -8.60 -10.26 3.17
CA THR A 195 -9.98 -10.64 2.87
C THR A 195 -10.62 -9.61 1.93
N LEU A 196 -10.43 -8.32 2.23
CA LEU A 196 -10.93 -7.23 1.38
C LEU A 196 -10.31 -7.27 -0.02
N ILE A 197 -8.99 -7.48 -0.13
CA ILE A 197 -8.33 -7.59 -1.44
C ILE A 197 -8.89 -8.79 -2.21
N ASN A 198 -9.05 -9.94 -1.58
CA ASN A 198 -9.60 -11.14 -2.25
C ASN A 198 -11.03 -10.93 -2.75
N ARG A 199 -11.81 -10.08 -2.09
CA ARG A 199 -13.15 -9.68 -2.55
C ARG A 199 -13.10 -8.73 -3.74
N LEU A 200 -12.25 -7.70 -3.65
CA LEU A 200 -12.12 -6.68 -4.69
C LEU A 200 -11.45 -7.23 -5.96
N VAL A 201 -10.52 -8.16 -5.80
CA VAL A 201 -9.72 -8.77 -6.88
C VAL A 201 -9.89 -10.29 -6.86
N PRO A 202 -10.93 -10.83 -7.52
CA PRO A 202 -11.09 -12.27 -7.67
C PRO A 202 -9.84 -12.87 -8.34
N GLY A 203 -9.20 -13.82 -7.65
CA GLY A 203 -7.96 -14.45 -8.13
C GLY A 203 -6.67 -13.92 -7.50
N ALA A 204 -6.70 -12.90 -6.65
CA ALA A 204 -5.53 -12.46 -5.88
C ALA A 204 -5.01 -13.57 -4.95
N ASN A 205 -5.91 -14.40 -4.43
CA ASN A 205 -5.62 -15.59 -3.59
C ASN A 205 -4.63 -15.30 -2.46
N LEU A 206 -4.73 -14.12 -1.85
CA LEU A 206 -3.93 -13.78 -0.69
C LEU A 206 -4.30 -14.69 0.49
N ARG A 207 -3.30 -15.15 1.22
CA ARG A 207 -3.54 -15.94 2.43
C ARG A 207 -4.25 -15.08 3.47
N THR A 208 -5.41 -15.53 3.91
CA THR A 208 -6.12 -14.98 5.05
C THR A 208 -5.70 -15.76 6.30
N ALA A 209 -5.33 -15.08 7.37
CA ALA A 209 -5.08 -15.76 8.64
C ALA A 209 -6.43 -15.95 9.34
N ASP A 210 -6.80 -17.19 9.64
CA ASP A 210 -7.86 -17.48 10.59
C ASP A 210 -7.48 -16.90 11.96
N ILE A 211 -8.43 -16.28 12.63
CA ILE A 211 -8.27 -15.80 14.01
C ILE A 211 -8.20 -17.05 14.89
N SER A 212 -7.01 -17.62 15.04
CA SER A 212 -6.80 -18.65 16.05
C SER A 212 -6.65 -17.96 17.41
N ASP A 213 -7.53 -18.25 18.32
CA ASP A 213 -7.56 -17.75 19.71
C ASP A 213 -6.29 -18.07 20.54
N ALA A 214 -5.30 -18.74 19.96
CA ALA A 214 -4.20 -19.33 20.72
C ALA A 214 -2.90 -18.53 20.77
N HIS A 215 -2.65 -17.54 19.91
CA HIS A 215 -1.41 -16.73 20.05
C HIS A 215 -1.58 -15.29 19.52
N GLN A 216 -1.40 -14.32 20.42
CA GLN A 216 -1.38 -12.86 20.17
C GLN A 216 -0.23 -12.36 19.25
N THR A 217 0.44 -13.23 18.55
CA THR A 217 1.48 -12.90 17.57
C THR A 217 1.04 -13.34 16.20
N GLY A 218 0.22 -12.50 15.53
CA GLY A 218 -0.17 -12.72 14.13
C GLY A 218 1.06 -12.90 13.25
N MET A 219 1.17 -14.05 12.61
CA MET A 219 2.11 -14.29 11.52
C MET A 219 1.78 -13.30 10.39
N HIS A 220 2.74 -12.45 10.02
CA HIS A 220 2.59 -11.53 8.91
C HIS A 220 2.39 -12.33 7.61
N THR A 221 1.23 -12.22 7.00
CA THR A 221 0.93 -12.90 5.72
C THR A 221 1.60 -12.20 4.54
N THR A 222 1.81 -10.88 4.62
CA THR A 222 2.47 -10.08 3.59
C THR A 222 3.83 -9.60 4.11
N THR A 223 4.92 -9.97 3.41
CA THR A 223 6.30 -9.62 3.82
C THR A 223 6.80 -8.38 3.08
N PHE A 224 6.33 -8.14 1.86
CA PHE A 224 6.78 -7.07 0.96
C PHE A 224 5.58 -6.36 0.34
N SER A 225 5.74 -5.06 0.01
CA SER A 225 4.70 -4.31 -0.69
C SER A 225 4.60 -4.74 -2.16
N GLU A 226 3.38 -4.89 -2.66
CA GLU A 226 3.08 -5.28 -4.04
C GLU A 226 1.86 -4.52 -4.56
N MET A 227 1.90 -4.13 -5.85
CA MET A 227 0.75 -3.57 -6.57
C MET A 227 -0.07 -4.68 -7.21
N ILE A 228 -1.36 -4.70 -6.93
CA ILE A 228 -2.33 -5.67 -7.44
C ILE A 228 -3.27 -4.92 -8.37
N PRO A 229 -3.40 -5.31 -9.66
CA PRO A 229 -4.33 -4.65 -10.57
C PRO A 229 -5.78 -5.00 -10.22
N LEU A 230 -6.66 -3.99 -10.20
CA LEU A 230 -8.09 -4.13 -9.91
C LEU A 230 -8.92 -4.64 -11.10
N THR A 231 -8.34 -4.72 -12.29
CA THR A 231 -9.04 -5.19 -13.48
C THR A 231 -9.28 -6.69 -13.42
N GLY A 232 -10.54 -7.10 -13.45
CA GLY A 232 -10.95 -8.50 -13.42
C GLY A 232 -10.28 -9.32 -14.52
N GLY A 233 -9.45 -10.29 -14.13
CA GLY A 233 -9.11 -11.48 -14.88
C GLY A 233 -8.38 -11.37 -16.23
N GLN A 234 -8.08 -10.17 -16.73
CA GLN A 234 -7.30 -10.01 -17.94
C GLN A 234 -5.81 -9.90 -17.63
N SER A 235 -5.03 -10.74 -18.29
CA SER A 235 -3.56 -10.80 -18.20
C SER A 235 -2.95 -9.39 -18.22
N LEU A 236 -1.98 -9.15 -17.32
CA LEU A 236 -1.16 -7.92 -17.26
C LEU A 236 -0.50 -7.57 -18.61
N CYS A 237 -0.51 -8.48 -19.58
CA CYS A 237 0.19 -8.41 -20.86
C CYS A 237 -0.71 -8.29 -22.09
N ALA A 238 -2.03 -8.15 -21.95
CA ALA A 238 -2.88 -7.95 -23.13
C ALA A 238 -2.82 -6.48 -23.56
N PRO A 239 -2.25 -6.14 -24.74
CA PRO A 239 -2.41 -4.82 -25.30
C PRO A 239 -3.89 -4.64 -25.61
N THR A 240 -4.54 -3.69 -24.94
CA THR A 240 -5.86 -3.24 -25.36
C THR A 240 -5.72 -2.58 -26.73
N SER A 241 -6.58 -2.95 -27.67
CA SER A 241 -6.55 -2.54 -29.09
C SER A 241 -6.86 -1.05 -29.33
N GLN A 242 -6.83 -0.22 -28.31
CA GLN A 242 -6.99 1.22 -28.37
C GLN A 242 -6.03 1.85 -27.37
N GLY A 243 -4.90 2.34 -27.84
CA GLY A 243 -4.02 3.42 -27.37
C GLY A 243 -3.89 3.78 -25.87
N ASP A 244 -4.53 3.05 -24.97
CA ASP A 244 -4.50 3.32 -23.54
C ASP A 244 -3.17 2.85 -22.96
N SER A 245 -2.43 3.80 -22.44
CA SER A 245 -1.22 3.53 -21.66
C SER A 245 -1.52 2.49 -20.56
N PRO A 246 -0.66 1.47 -20.35
CA PRO A 246 -0.83 0.51 -19.25
C PRO A 246 -0.91 1.18 -17.86
N LEU A 247 -0.73 2.48 -17.79
CA LEU A 247 -0.75 3.32 -16.58
C LEU A 247 -2.15 3.79 -16.15
N VAL A 248 -3.19 3.61 -16.96
CA VAL A 248 -4.59 4.00 -16.63
C VAL A 248 -5.33 2.88 -15.92
N ARG A 249 -4.65 2.03 -15.19
CA ARG A 249 -5.28 0.92 -14.45
C ARG A 249 -5.42 1.27 -12.99
N SER A 250 -6.55 0.86 -12.41
CA SER A 250 -6.73 0.90 -10.95
C SER A 250 -5.81 -0.11 -10.27
N TRP A 251 -5.07 0.33 -9.26
CA TRP A 251 -4.12 -0.49 -8.53
C TRP A 251 -4.39 -0.44 -7.03
N LEU A 252 -4.30 -1.59 -6.39
CA LEU A 252 -4.17 -1.68 -4.93
C LEU A 252 -2.71 -1.96 -4.57
N ILE A 253 -2.16 -1.19 -3.64
CA ILE A 253 -0.86 -1.50 -3.03
C ILE A 253 -1.15 -2.19 -1.69
N ASP A 254 -0.85 -3.50 -1.63
CA ASP A 254 -0.89 -4.24 -0.37
C ASP A 254 0.39 -3.99 0.41
N THR A 255 0.23 -3.67 1.68
CA THR A 255 1.37 -3.47 2.59
C THR A 255 1.31 -4.46 3.74
N PRO A 256 2.48 -4.90 4.25
CA PRO A 256 2.54 -5.69 5.47
C PRO A 256 1.75 -5.01 6.58
N GLY A 257 0.98 -5.79 7.35
CA GLY A 257 0.21 -5.27 8.49
C GLY A 257 1.11 -4.46 9.43
N ILE A 258 0.73 -3.22 9.70
CA ILE A 258 1.53 -2.27 10.47
C ILE A 258 1.24 -2.49 11.95
N LYS A 259 2.22 -2.93 12.73
CA LYS A 259 2.16 -2.91 14.20
C LYS A 259 2.68 -1.57 14.69
N GLY A 260 1.78 -0.61 14.89
CA GLY A 260 2.10 0.73 15.39
C GLY A 260 2.66 1.66 14.30
N PHE A 261 2.12 2.84 14.22
CA PHE A 261 2.61 3.95 13.41
C PHE A 261 3.40 4.87 14.35
N GLY A 262 4.72 4.92 14.22
CA GLY A 262 5.54 5.92 14.90
C GLY A 262 5.26 7.29 14.27
N THR A 263 4.87 8.27 15.09
CA THR A 263 4.86 9.66 14.62
C THR A 263 6.27 10.07 14.28
N PHE A 264 6.43 10.82 13.19
CA PHE A 264 7.63 11.59 12.94
C PHE A 264 7.85 12.56 14.11
N ASP A 265 9.11 12.87 14.41
CA ASP A 265 9.48 14.13 15.02
C ASP A 265 9.14 15.22 13.98
N MET A 266 7.86 15.53 13.85
CA MET A 266 7.40 16.75 13.20
C MET A 266 7.84 17.87 14.13
N GLU A 267 8.67 18.78 13.65
CA GLU A 267 8.96 19.99 14.37
C GLU A 267 7.64 20.69 14.63
N ARG A 268 7.50 21.30 15.81
CA ARG A 268 6.24 21.91 16.27
C ARG A 268 5.65 22.93 15.29
N GLU A 269 6.49 23.45 14.40
CA GLU A 269 6.17 24.39 13.33
C GLU A 269 5.49 23.73 12.12
N GLU A 270 5.76 22.45 11.86
CA GLU A 270 5.13 21.68 10.76
C GLU A 270 3.71 21.22 11.10
N LEU A 271 3.34 21.18 12.39
CA LEU A 271 2.00 20.81 12.86
C LEU A 271 1.02 22.00 12.93
N THR A 272 1.50 23.22 12.73
CA THR A 272 0.71 24.46 12.87
C THR A 272 0.52 25.23 11.56
N SER A 273 1.03 24.75 10.47
CA SER A 273 0.80 25.27 9.11
C SER A 273 -0.31 24.50 8.39
#